data_557e724d19a81e23263729c51740195f
#
_entry.id   557e724d19a81e23263729c51740195f
#
_cell.length_a   1.000
_cell.length_b   1.000
_cell.length_c   1.000
_cell.angle_alpha   90.00
_cell.angle_beta   90.00
_cell.angle_gamma   90.00
#
_symmetry.space_group_name_H-M   'P 1'
#
loop_
_entity.id
_entity.type
_entity.pdbx_description
1 polymer ?
#
loop_
_entity_poly.entity_id
_entity_poly.type
_entity_poly.pdbx_seq_one_letter_code
_entity_poly.pdbx_strand_id
1 'polypeptide(L)'
;MSETNKANTVAFHKKAVFEGDVENAFRIYAGAVYRQHNPLIGDSMEGLRKFVAWLLAKRPDAHGEIKRVFADGDYVILHSQWRGLSDSPRGEAVVDIYRCENGKVVEHWDVIQPIPETAANNNTMF
;
A
#
# COMPACT_ATOMS: atom_id res chain seq x y z
N MET A 1 14.27 1.12 16.22
CA MET A 1 13.03 1.79 15.80
C MET A 1 12.67 1.52 14.35
N SER A 2 13.63 1.56 13.42
CA SER A 2 13.35 1.23 12.01
C SER A 2 12.82 -0.18 11.82
N GLU A 3 13.35 -1.17 12.53
CA GLU A 3 12.88 -2.53 12.41
C GLU A 3 11.45 -2.70 12.95
N THR A 4 11.10 -2.00 14.03
CA THR A 4 9.73 -2.00 14.56
C THR A 4 8.78 -1.31 13.58
N ASN A 5 9.17 -0.16 13.04
CA ASN A 5 8.38 0.56 12.03
C ASN A 5 8.16 -0.30 10.79
N LYS A 6 9.22 -0.97 10.33
CA LYS A 6 9.16 -1.87 9.18
C LYS A 6 8.16 -3.01 9.41
N ALA A 7 8.29 -3.70 10.55
CA ALA A 7 7.41 -4.84 10.87
C ALA A 7 5.94 -4.40 10.99
N ASN A 8 5.69 -3.31 11.69
CA ASN A 8 4.33 -2.82 11.89
C ASN A 8 3.71 -2.29 10.59
N THR A 9 4.49 -1.63 9.75
CA THR A 9 4.01 -1.13 8.47
C THR A 9 3.65 -2.27 7.52
N VAL A 10 4.49 -3.29 7.44
CA VAL A 10 4.20 -4.46 6.61
C VAL A 10 2.93 -5.15 7.10
N ALA A 11 2.80 -5.32 8.42
CA ALA A 11 1.60 -5.93 9.01
C ALA A 11 0.34 -5.09 8.74
N PHE A 12 0.44 -3.77 8.87
CA PHE A 12 -0.64 -2.85 8.55
C PHE A 12 -1.07 -2.99 7.10
N HIS A 13 -0.11 -2.91 6.18
CA HIS A 13 -0.37 -2.95 4.74
C HIS A 13 -1.03 -4.27 4.34
N LYS A 14 -0.51 -5.39 4.81
CA LYS A 14 -1.08 -6.70 4.50
C LYS A 14 -2.50 -6.82 5.03
N LYS A 15 -2.73 -6.42 6.27
CA LYS A 15 -4.05 -6.56 6.89
C LYS A 15 -5.08 -5.62 6.27
N ALA A 16 -4.73 -4.35 6.08
CA ALA A 16 -5.65 -3.37 5.54
C ALA A 16 -5.92 -3.56 4.06
N VAL A 17 -4.87 -3.75 3.27
CA VAL A 17 -4.94 -3.67 1.81
C VAL A 17 -5.05 -5.04 1.17
N PHE A 18 -4.26 -6.01 1.59
CA PHE A 18 -4.31 -7.36 1.00
C PHE A 18 -5.46 -8.19 1.55
N GLU A 19 -5.72 -8.11 2.85
CA GLU A 19 -6.81 -8.86 3.49
C GLU A 19 -8.13 -8.10 3.51
N GLY A 20 -8.07 -6.79 3.38
CA GLY A 20 -9.28 -5.96 3.40
C GLY A 20 -9.83 -5.66 4.79
N ASP A 21 -9.09 -5.97 5.85
CA ASP A 21 -9.51 -5.75 7.24
C ASP A 21 -8.99 -4.41 7.75
N VAL A 22 -9.56 -3.34 7.24
CA VAL A 22 -9.09 -1.97 7.50
C VAL A 22 -9.27 -1.57 8.97
N GLU A 23 -10.42 -1.88 9.56
CA GLU A 23 -10.70 -1.49 10.94
C GLU A 23 -9.70 -2.08 11.94
N ASN A 24 -9.44 -3.37 11.86
CA ASN A 24 -8.47 -4.01 12.75
C ASN A 24 -7.04 -3.57 12.45
N ALA A 25 -6.70 -3.35 11.19
CA ALA A 25 -5.38 -2.84 10.82
C ALA A 25 -5.13 -1.47 11.49
N PHE A 26 -6.10 -0.57 11.43
CA PHE A 26 -5.98 0.73 12.08
C PHE A 26 -5.91 0.60 13.60
N ARG A 27 -6.78 -0.22 14.17
CA ARG A 27 -6.81 -0.40 15.63
C ARG A 27 -5.46 -0.89 16.17
N ILE A 28 -4.81 -1.78 15.47
CA ILE A 28 -3.58 -2.41 15.95
C ILE A 28 -2.33 -1.60 15.58
N TYR A 29 -2.27 -1.08 14.35
CA TYR A 29 -1.03 -0.59 13.77
C TYR A 29 -1.01 0.90 13.44
N ALA A 30 -2.15 1.59 13.39
CA ALA A 30 -2.20 2.99 13.03
C ALA A 30 -2.25 3.89 14.27
N GLY A 31 -1.75 5.11 14.12
CA GLY A 31 -1.85 6.15 15.15
C GLY A 31 -3.21 6.84 15.14
N ALA A 32 -3.33 7.86 16.01
CA ALA A 32 -4.59 8.60 16.15
C ALA A 32 -4.94 9.43 14.90
N VAL A 33 -3.92 9.85 14.15
CA VAL A 33 -4.08 10.60 12.91
C VAL A 33 -3.48 9.78 11.78
N TYR A 34 -4.17 9.72 10.66
CA TYR A 34 -3.67 9.05 9.45
C TYR A 34 -3.96 9.96 8.26
N ARG A 35 -2.90 10.41 7.61
CA ARG A 35 -3.00 11.30 6.44
C ARG A 35 -2.77 10.51 5.16
N GLN A 36 -3.64 10.72 4.18
CA GLN A 36 -3.59 10.03 2.89
C GLN A 36 -3.20 11.00 1.78
N HIS A 37 -2.18 10.62 1.01
CA HIS A 37 -1.72 11.43 -0.13
C HIS A 37 -2.08 10.84 -1.50
N ASN A 38 -2.67 9.64 -1.55
CA ASN A 38 -3.19 9.14 -2.81
C ASN A 38 -4.45 9.95 -3.16
N PRO A 39 -4.46 10.68 -4.29
CA PRO A 39 -5.57 11.59 -4.60
C PRO A 39 -6.90 10.89 -4.87
N LEU A 40 -6.90 9.58 -5.07
CA LEU A 40 -8.12 8.80 -5.32
C LEU A 40 -8.69 8.19 -4.05
N ILE A 41 -8.01 8.35 -2.91
CA ILE A 41 -8.42 7.79 -1.62
C ILE A 41 -8.69 8.93 -0.66
N GLY A 42 -9.86 8.95 -0.03
CA GLY A 42 -10.19 9.94 0.97
C GLY A 42 -9.30 9.82 2.19
N ASP A 43 -9.23 10.89 2.97
CA ASP A 43 -8.37 10.96 4.15
C ASP A 43 -8.88 10.05 5.27
N SER A 44 -8.01 9.73 6.23
CA SER A 44 -8.29 8.92 7.42
C SER A 44 -8.65 7.46 7.14
N MET A 45 -8.99 6.72 8.19
CA MET A 45 -9.42 5.32 8.11
C MET A 45 -10.64 5.16 7.19
N GLU A 46 -11.59 6.08 7.29
CA GLU A 46 -12.83 6.01 6.52
C GLU A 46 -12.55 6.08 5.01
N GLY A 47 -11.60 6.92 4.60
CA GLY A 47 -11.20 7.00 3.20
C GLY A 47 -10.62 5.70 2.68
N LEU A 48 -9.72 5.08 3.44
CA LEU A 48 -9.13 3.80 3.05
C LEU A 48 -10.18 2.68 3.06
N ARG A 49 -11.08 2.69 4.04
CA ARG A 49 -12.16 1.70 4.12
C ARG A 49 -13.06 1.75 2.88
N LYS A 50 -13.41 2.94 2.45
CA LYS A 50 -14.23 3.13 1.23
C LYS A 50 -13.49 2.66 -0.02
N PHE A 51 -12.20 2.96 -0.13
CA PHE A 51 -11.39 2.53 -1.27
C PHE A 51 -11.29 1.00 -1.32
N VAL A 52 -11.01 0.35 -0.20
CA VAL A 52 -10.89 -1.11 -0.16
C VAL A 52 -12.24 -1.76 -0.47
N ALA A 53 -13.34 -1.21 0.03
CA ALA A 53 -14.68 -1.71 -0.31
C ALA A 53 -14.95 -1.59 -1.81
N TRP A 54 -14.58 -0.47 -2.42
CA TRP A 54 -14.70 -0.30 -3.87
C TRP A 54 -13.86 -1.33 -4.63
N LEU A 55 -12.62 -1.53 -4.19
CA LEU A 55 -11.70 -2.48 -4.82
C LEU A 55 -12.27 -3.89 -4.79
N LEU A 56 -12.77 -4.35 -3.64
CA LEU A 56 -13.36 -5.67 -3.50
C LEU A 56 -14.62 -5.84 -4.36
N ALA A 57 -15.41 -4.78 -4.50
CA ALA A 57 -16.65 -4.83 -5.29
C ALA A 57 -16.40 -4.78 -6.79
N LYS A 58 -15.45 -3.96 -7.24
CA LYS A 58 -15.23 -3.69 -8.66
C LYS A 58 -14.07 -4.47 -9.28
N ARG A 59 -13.09 -4.85 -8.46
CA ARG A 59 -11.90 -5.58 -8.89
C ARG A 59 -11.58 -6.70 -7.92
N PRO A 60 -12.49 -7.70 -7.80
CA PRO A 60 -12.36 -8.74 -6.77
C PRO A 60 -11.12 -9.62 -6.94
N ASP A 61 -10.55 -9.67 -8.16
CA ASP A 61 -9.35 -10.45 -8.42
C ASP A 61 -8.06 -9.66 -8.24
N ALA A 62 -8.15 -8.38 -7.85
CA ALA A 62 -6.95 -7.57 -7.60
C ALA A 62 -6.16 -8.16 -6.44
N HIS A 63 -4.86 -8.30 -6.64
CA HIS A 63 -3.96 -8.82 -5.62
C HIS A 63 -2.57 -8.25 -5.77
N GLY A 64 -1.85 -8.18 -4.65
CA GLY A 64 -0.51 -7.63 -4.62
C GLY A 64 0.47 -8.53 -3.89
N GLU A 65 1.75 -8.32 -4.18
CA GLU A 65 2.87 -9.01 -3.54
C GLU A 65 3.97 -7.99 -3.27
N ILE A 66 4.44 -7.94 -2.03
CA ILE A 66 5.55 -7.06 -1.66
C ILE A 66 6.84 -7.71 -2.14
N LYS A 67 7.59 -7.00 -3.00
CA LYS A 67 8.87 -7.49 -3.53
C LYS A 67 10.04 -7.12 -2.63
N ARG A 68 10.02 -5.93 -2.05
CA ARG A 68 11.09 -5.47 -1.15
C ARG A 68 10.58 -4.37 -0.23
N VAL A 69 11.19 -4.28 0.94
CA VAL A 69 10.85 -3.30 1.96
C VAL A 69 12.13 -2.63 2.46
N PHE A 70 12.08 -1.32 2.58
CA PHE A 70 13.18 -0.52 3.13
C PHE A 70 12.66 0.32 4.27
N ALA A 71 13.47 0.55 5.29
CA ALA A 71 13.12 1.44 6.39
C ALA A 71 14.30 2.37 6.67
N ASP A 72 13.99 3.63 6.89
CA ASP A 72 14.95 4.65 7.26
C ASP A 72 14.26 5.61 8.24
N GLY A 73 14.66 5.56 9.52
CA GLY A 73 14.04 6.36 10.56
C GLY A 73 12.55 6.07 10.69
N ASP A 74 11.75 7.11 10.53
CA ASP A 74 10.30 7.04 10.65
C ASP A 74 9.61 6.56 9.36
N TYR A 75 10.37 6.40 8.28
CA TYR A 75 9.80 6.06 6.97
C TYR A 75 10.02 4.60 6.61
N VAL A 76 9.00 4.01 6.00
CA VAL A 76 9.06 2.64 5.46
C VAL A 76 8.58 2.69 4.02
N ILE A 77 9.34 2.06 3.13
CA ILE A 77 9.06 2.05 1.70
C ILE A 77 8.83 0.62 1.25
N LEU A 78 7.71 0.36 0.58
CA LEU A 78 7.37 -0.93 0.01
C LEU A 78 7.35 -0.82 -1.51
N HIS A 79 8.03 -1.75 -2.17
CA HIS A 79 7.95 -1.90 -3.63
C HIS A 79 7.19 -3.18 -3.91
N SER A 80 6.05 -3.08 -4.61
CA SER A 80 5.11 -4.18 -4.76
C SER A 80 4.70 -4.38 -6.21
N GLN A 81 4.38 -5.63 -6.53
CA GLN A 81 3.75 -5.99 -7.78
C GLN A 81 2.27 -6.23 -7.53
N TRP A 82 1.42 -5.57 -8.31
CA TRP A 82 -0.03 -5.76 -8.28
C TRP A 82 -0.53 -6.27 -9.61
N ARG A 83 -1.69 -6.92 -9.56
CA ARG A 83 -2.48 -7.25 -10.74
C ARG A 83 -3.91 -6.87 -10.46
N GLY A 84 -4.57 -6.28 -11.45
CA GLY A 84 -5.98 -5.98 -11.36
C GLY A 84 -6.36 -4.63 -10.79
N LEU A 85 -5.40 -3.75 -10.48
CA LEU A 85 -5.72 -2.38 -10.08
C LEU A 85 -6.15 -1.52 -11.25
N SER A 86 -5.74 -1.88 -12.45
CA SER A 86 -6.06 -1.19 -13.70
C SER A 86 -6.42 -2.24 -14.76
N ASP A 87 -6.67 -1.79 -15.99
CA ASP A 87 -6.94 -2.69 -17.10
C ASP A 87 -5.66 -3.19 -17.77
N SER A 88 -4.49 -2.85 -17.24
CA SER A 88 -3.23 -3.35 -17.78
C SER A 88 -3.14 -4.87 -17.63
N PRO A 89 -2.95 -5.63 -18.72
CA PRO A 89 -2.83 -7.08 -18.63
C PRO A 89 -1.57 -7.55 -17.92
N ARG A 90 -0.58 -6.67 -17.76
CA ARG A 90 0.67 -6.97 -17.05
C ARG A 90 0.65 -6.55 -15.60
N GLY A 91 -0.41 -5.90 -15.15
CA GLY A 91 -0.54 -5.43 -13.80
C GLY A 91 0.11 -4.07 -13.55
N GLU A 92 0.50 -3.82 -12.33
CA GLU A 92 0.99 -2.51 -11.89
C GLU A 92 2.22 -2.64 -11.01
N ALA A 93 3.11 -1.67 -11.14
CA ALA A 93 4.20 -1.48 -10.19
C ALA A 93 3.78 -0.39 -9.21
N VAL A 94 3.93 -0.67 -7.91
CA VAL A 94 3.48 0.24 -6.86
C VAL A 94 4.61 0.49 -5.89
N VAL A 95 4.81 1.77 -5.55
CA VAL A 95 5.69 2.16 -4.45
C VAL A 95 4.83 2.84 -3.41
N ASP A 96 4.81 2.28 -2.22
CA ASP A 96 4.12 2.85 -1.06
C ASP A 96 5.16 3.41 -0.10
N ILE A 97 4.91 4.61 0.41
CA ILE A 97 5.72 5.23 1.44
C ILE A 97 4.83 5.46 2.65
N TYR A 98 5.27 4.99 3.80
CA TYR A 98 4.58 5.21 5.07
C TYR A 98 5.48 5.98 6.01
N ARG A 99 4.88 6.84 6.84
CA ARG A 99 5.57 7.47 7.96
C ARG A 99 4.95 6.95 9.25
N CYS A 100 5.80 6.70 10.23
CA CYS A 100 5.41 6.18 11.54
C CYS A 100 5.72 7.18 12.65
N GLU A 101 4.92 7.14 13.70
CA GLU A 101 5.20 7.80 14.97
C GLU A 101 4.96 6.80 16.09
N ASN A 102 5.93 6.64 16.98
CA ASN A 102 5.86 5.68 18.09
C ASN A 102 5.50 4.25 17.61
N GLY A 103 6.05 3.86 16.46
CA GLY A 103 5.81 2.55 15.88
C GLY A 103 4.47 2.39 15.17
N LYS A 104 3.67 3.45 15.08
CA LYS A 104 2.34 3.42 14.45
C LYS A 104 2.33 4.17 13.14
N VAL A 105 1.61 3.65 12.16
CA VAL A 105 1.46 4.27 10.84
C VAL A 105 0.56 5.50 10.96
N VAL A 106 1.05 6.64 10.48
CA VAL A 106 0.33 7.92 10.58
C VAL A 106 0.18 8.65 9.25
N GLU A 107 0.88 8.20 8.20
CA GLU A 107 0.84 8.90 6.91
C GLU A 107 1.24 7.97 5.78
N HIS A 108 0.63 8.15 4.60
CA HIS A 108 0.83 7.27 3.46
C HIS A 108 0.87 8.06 2.15
N TRP A 109 1.84 7.74 1.32
CA TRP A 109 1.96 8.17 -0.08
C TRP A 109 2.09 6.92 -0.94
N ASP A 110 1.67 7.01 -2.20
CA ASP A 110 2.00 5.96 -3.16
C ASP A 110 2.15 6.52 -4.57
N VAL A 111 2.77 5.71 -5.42
CA VAL A 111 2.83 5.93 -6.86
C VAL A 111 2.51 4.59 -7.51
N ILE A 112 1.53 4.60 -8.40
CA ILE A 112 1.06 3.42 -9.10
C ILE A 112 1.29 3.62 -10.58
N GLN A 113 2.01 2.68 -11.21
CA GLN A 113 2.23 2.72 -12.65
C GLN A 113 1.73 1.43 -13.31
N PRO A 114 0.73 1.51 -14.19
CA PRO A 114 0.37 0.37 -15.02
C PRO A 114 1.57 -0.04 -15.87
N ILE A 115 1.85 -1.34 -15.93
CA ILE A 115 3.00 -1.85 -16.68
C ILE A 115 2.66 -1.83 -18.16
N PRO A 116 3.48 -1.18 -19.01
CA PRO A 116 3.22 -1.12 -20.45
C PRO A 116 3.39 -2.49 -21.11
N GLU A 117 2.70 -2.69 -22.23
CA GLU A 117 2.76 -3.95 -22.97
C GLU A 117 4.15 -4.20 -23.57
N THR A 118 4.88 -3.15 -23.89
CA THR A 118 6.22 -3.23 -24.46
C THR A 118 7.21 -2.46 -23.60
N ALA A 119 8.43 -2.97 -23.55
CA ALA A 119 9.51 -2.35 -22.77
C ALA A 119 10.75 -2.20 -23.65
N ALA A 120 11.53 -1.17 -23.37
CA ALA A 120 12.78 -0.89 -24.09
C ALA A 120 13.92 -1.83 -23.66
N ASN A 121 13.74 -2.60 -22.58
CA ASN A 121 14.72 -3.53 -22.08
C ASN A 121 14.02 -4.81 -21.60
N ASN A 122 14.82 -5.82 -21.22
CA ASN A 122 14.30 -7.11 -20.77
C ASN A 122 14.26 -7.25 -19.24
N ASN A 123 14.46 -6.16 -18.51
CA ASN A 123 14.35 -6.16 -17.06
C ASN A 123 12.90 -5.91 -16.69
N THR A 124 12.44 -6.50 -15.60
CA THR A 124 11.10 -6.22 -15.08
C THR A 124 11.13 -4.93 -14.27
N MET A 125 9.95 -4.45 -13.87
CA MET A 125 9.84 -3.30 -12.97
C MET A 125 10.06 -3.71 -11.50
N PHE A 126 10.44 -4.93 -11.27
CA PHE A 126 10.64 -5.51 -9.95
C PHE A 126 12.05 -6.09 -9.76
#